data_19acd2c12e2842adcb46cf6e142dd45b
#
_entry.id   19acd2c12e2842adcb46cf6e142dd45b
#
_cell.length_a   1.000
_cell.length_b   1.000
_cell.length_c   1.000
_cell.angle_alpha   90.00
_cell.angle_beta   90.00
_cell.angle_gamma   90.00
#
_symmetry.space_group_name_H-M   'P 1'
#
loop_
_entity.id
_entity.type
_entity.pdbx_description
1 polymer ?
#
loop_
_entity_poly.entity_id
_entity_poly.type
_entity_poly.pdbx_seq_one_letter_code
_entity_poly.pdbx_strand_id
1 'polypeptide(L)'
;MLKRLTFGLLAVWVALIGASPVDAGDLDISETVVMRPIADGVSMNDAIESMKLRANNLNMMFVAHQPLSRQIMAMGFDSRRIEIFQFCDPLVAKQMVEEDMLFAAYMPCRIALVEDKDGRGWLVQMDLDYFTRVAKLTPESQRLAHEVRDKLAEIVEAGINGEL
;
A
#
# COMPACT_ATOMS: atom_id res chain seq x y z
N MET A 1 -32.96 13.02 75.64
CA MET A 1 -31.67 12.48 75.17
C MET A 1 -31.73 12.32 73.64
N LEU A 2 -31.18 13.27 72.92
CA LEU A 2 -31.26 13.36 71.46
C LEU A 2 -29.89 12.94 70.88
N LYS A 3 -29.81 11.75 70.27
CA LYS A 3 -28.60 11.28 69.61
C LYS A 3 -28.47 11.89 68.19
N ARG A 4 -27.49 12.76 68.01
CA ARG A 4 -27.14 13.33 66.71
C ARG A 4 -26.38 12.25 65.89
N LEU A 5 -26.98 11.80 64.79
CA LEU A 5 -26.27 11.03 63.72
C LEU A 5 -25.53 12.03 62.83
N THR A 6 -24.22 11.95 62.86
CA THR A 6 -23.37 12.63 61.88
C THR A 6 -23.23 11.76 60.64
N PHE A 7 -23.81 12.18 59.52
CA PHE A 7 -23.62 11.59 58.21
C PHE A 7 -22.30 12.10 57.65
N GLY A 8 -21.31 11.19 57.53
CA GLY A 8 -20.05 11.49 56.86
C GLY A 8 -20.26 11.42 55.33
N LEU A 9 -20.07 12.53 54.67
CA LEU A 9 -19.98 12.58 53.18
C LEU A 9 -18.66 11.98 52.74
N LEU A 10 -18.68 10.77 52.16
CA LEU A 10 -17.56 10.24 51.40
C LEU A 10 -17.56 10.93 50.01
N ALA A 11 -16.63 11.85 49.81
CA ALA A 11 -16.34 12.41 48.49
C ALA A 11 -15.58 11.37 47.65
N VAL A 12 -16.27 10.76 46.70
CA VAL A 12 -15.66 9.89 45.71
C VAL A 12 -14.96 10.77 44.67
N TRP A 13 -13.64 10.84 44.72
CA TRP A 13 -12.83 11.44 43.67
C TRP A 13 -12.80 10.48 42.46
N VAL A 14 -13.62 10.76 41.46
CA VAL A 14 -13.48 10.13 40.12
C VAL A 14 -12.30 10.79 39.46
N ALA A 15 -11.15 10.10 39.44
CA ALA A 15 -10.01 10.47 38.61
C ALA A 15 -10.42 10.32 37.13
N LEU A 16 -10.73 11.43 36.47
CA LEU A 16 -10.80 11.49 35.00
C LEU A 16 -9.38 11.16 34.47
N ILE A 17 -9.17 9.91 34.09
CA ILE A 17 -8.02 9.52 33.29
C ILE A 17 -8.25 10.19 31.93
N GLY A 18 -7.67 11.37 31.76
CA GLY A 18 -7.64 12.06 30.49
C GLY A 18 -6.91 11.16 29.48
N ALA A 19 -7.66 10.51 28.60
CA ALA A 19 -7.06 9.95 27.39
C ALA A 19 -6.48 11.16 26.63
N SER A 20 -5.15 11.25 26.58
CA SER A 20 -4.48 12.20 25.70
C SER A 20 -4.99 11.92 24.28
N PRO A 21 -5.43 12.93 23.52
CA PRO A 21 -5.72 12.72 22.12
C PRO A 21 -4.45 12.14 21.50
N VAL A 22 -4.56 10.99 20.85
CA VAL A 22 -3.53 10.51 19.96
C VAL A 22 -3.45 11.59 18.89
N ASP A 23 -2.35 12.32 18.88
CA ASP A 23 -2.02 13.24 17.80
C ASP A 23 -1.83 12.36 16.55
N ALA A 24 -2.91 12.23 15.78
CA ALA A 24 -2.83 11.65 14.44
C ALA A 24 -2.08 12.71 13.63
N GLY A 25 -0.74 12.62 13.65
CA GLY A 25 0.12 13.47 12.84
C GLY A 25 -0.47 13.55 11.43
N ASP A 26 -0.48 14.72 10.85
CA ASP A 26 -0.97 14.95 9.48
C ASP A 26 -0.22 14.01 8.52
N LEU A 27 -0.82 12.84 8.23
CA LEU A 27 -0.28 11.89 7.25
C LEU A 27 -0.51 12.47 5.86
N ASP A 28 0.53 12.99 5.23
CA ASP A 28 0.47 13.33 3.82
C ASP A 28 0.45 12.04 2.99
N ILE A 29 -0.65 11.79 2.30
CA ILE A 29 -0.81 10.59 1.46
C ILE A 29 0.28 10.49 0.40
N SER A 30 0.83 11.61 -0.06
CA SER A 30 1.92 11.64 -1.05
C SER A 30 3.21 11.00 -0.56
N GLU A 31 3.43 10.93 0.76
CA GLU A 31 4.59 10.26 1.36
C GLU A 31 4.45 8.73 1.39
N THR A 32 3.24 8.23 1.19
CA THR A 32 2.92 6.79 1.30
C THR A 32 2.93 6.06 -0.04
N VAL A 33 3.16 6.79 -1.14
CA VAL A 33 3.11 6.26 -2.50
C VAL A 33 4.31 6.69 -3.33
N VAL A 34 4.74 5.79 -4.22
CA VAL A 34 5.65 6.12 -5.32
C VAL A 34 4.82 6.29 -6.58
N MET A 35 4.95 7.43 -7.26
CA MET A 35 4.26 7.74 -8.50
C MET A 35 5.29 8.15 -9.56
N ARG A 36 5.38 7.40 -10.66
CA ARG A 36 6.37 7.58 -11.72
C ARG A 36 5.71 7.68 -13.09
N PRO A 37 6.04 8.68 -13.91
CA PRO A 37 5.51 8.77 -15.26
C PRO A 37 6.13 7.72 -16.17
N ILE A 38 5.34 7.19 -17.10
CA ILE A 38 5.86 6.38 -18.22
C ILE A 38 6.67 7.31 -19.13
N ALA A 39 7.81 6.82 -19.61
CA ALA A 39 8.73 7.59 -20.44
C ALA A 39 8.10 7.98 -21.79
N ASP A 40 8.54 9.10 -22.35
CA ASP A 40 8.07 9.56 -23.64
C ASP A 40 8.39 8.51 -24.73
N GLY A 41 7.41 8.22 -25.57
CA GLY A 41 7.51 7.21 -26.62
C GLY A 41 7.17 5.77 -26.18
N VAL A 42 7.02 5.52 -24.90
CA VAL A 42 6.56 4.22 -24.37
C VAL A 42 5.03 4.24 -24.25
N SER A 43 4.36 3.30 -24.91
CA SER A 43 2.91 3.19 -24.74
C SER A 43 2.55 2.57 -23.39
N MET A 44 1.34 2.90 -22.89
CA MET A 44 0.82 2.26 -21.66
C MET A 44 0.72 0.72 -21.80
N ASN A 45 0.54 0.20 -23.01
CA ASN A 45 0.51 -1.25 -23.25
C ASN A 45 1.90 -1.85 -23.17
N ASP A 46 2.90 -1.20 -23.75
CA ASP A 46 4.30 -1.66 -23.67
C ASP A 46 4.78 -1.62 -22.21
N ALA A 47 4.40 -0.59 -21.47
CA ALA A 47 4.68 -0.51 -20.03
C ALA A 47 4.11 -1.72 -19.26
N ILE A 48 2.87 -2.12 -19.56
CA ILE A 48 2.24 -3.29 -18.93
C ILE A 48 2.98 -4.59 -19.26
N GLU A 49 3.30 -4.80 -20.53
CA GLU A 49 3.99 -6.03 -20.95
C GLU A 49 5.41 -6.09 -20.38
N SER A 50 6.12 -4.96 -20.33
CA SER A 50 7.45 -4.86 -19.68
C SER A 50 7.38 -5.17 -18.19
N MET A 51 6.40 -4.63 -17.46
CA MET A 51 6.18 -4.98 -16.04
C MET A 51 5.96 -6.48 -15.85
N LYS A 52 5.11 -7.10 -16.67
CA LYS A 52 4.81 -8.55 -16.58
C LYS A 52 6.04 -9.40 -16.87
N LEU A 53 6.80 -9.02 -17.90
CA LEU A 53 8.02 -9.74 -18.28
C LEU A 53 9.08 -9.64 -17.18
N ARG A 54 9.32 -8.44 -16.66
CA ARG A 54 10.27 -8.23 -15.56
C ARG A 54 9.82 -8.96 -14.29
N ALA A 55 8.55 -8.91 -13.94
CA ALA A 55 8.00 -9.63 -12.79
C ALA A 55 8.25 -11.15 -12.90
N ASN A 56 8.02 -11.73 -14.08
CA ASN A 56 8.29 -13.15 -14.31
C ASN A 56 9.78 -13.50 -14.13
N ASN A 57 10.69 -12.65 -14.59
CA ASN A 57 12.14 -12.85 -14.45
C ASN A 57 12.61 -12.75 -12.98
N LEU A 58 11.85 -12.05 -12.13
CA LEU A 58 12.12 -11.87 -10.70
C LEU A 58 11.37 -12.87 -9.80
N ASN A 59 10.70 -13.87 -10.37
CA ASN A 59 9.79 -14.78 -9.66
C ASN A 59 8.63 -14.08 -8.93
N MET A 60 8.28 -12.86 -9.37
CA MET A 60 7.09 -12.14 -8.94
C MET A 60 5.93 -12.57 -9.86
N MET A 61 5.15 -13.54 -9.41
CA MET A 61 4.02 -14.06 -10.19
C MET A 61 2.99 -12.95 -10.44
N PHE A 62 2.52 -12.85 -11.69
CA PHE A 62 1.35 -12.03 -12.00
C PHE A 62 0.09 -12.73 -11.47
N VAL A 63 -0.57 -12.13 -10.48
CA VAL A 63 -1.68 -12.76 -9.74
C VAL A 63 -3.04 -12.35 -10.30
N ALA A 64 -3.23 -11.05 -10.56
CA ALA A 64 -4.51 -10.53 -11.04
C ALA A 64 -4.38 -9.20 -11.77
N HIS A 65 -5.42 -8.91 -12.56
CA HIS A 65 -5.60 -7.65 -13.28
C HIS A 65 -7.03 -7.14 -13.05
N GLN A 66 -7.15 -5.90 -12.65
CA GLN A 66 -8.42 -5.22 -12.43
C GLN A 66 -8.52 -4.03 -13.39
N PRO A 67 -9.21 -4.17 -14.55
CA PRO A 67 -9.38 -3.08 -15.52
C PRO A 67 -10.54 -2.16 -15.12
N LEU A 68 -10.33 -1.31 -14.10
CA LEU A 68 -11.37 -0.49 -13.50
C LEU A 68 -12.04 0.45 -14.49
N SER A 69 -11.27 1.10 -15.38
CA SER A 69 -11.83 1.97 -16.42
C SER A 69 -12.80 1.25 -17.34
N ARG A 70 -12.55 -0.02 -17.70
CA ARG A 70 -13.48 -0.81 -18.51
C ARG A 70 -14.77 -1.11 -17.75
N GLN A 71 -14.69 -1.36 -16.45
CA GLN A 71 -15.86 -1.60 -15.61
C GLN A 71 -16.72 -0.32 -15.50
N ILE A 72 -16.07 0.84 -15.29
CA ILE A 72 -16.73 2.15 -15.22
C ILE A 72 -17.44 2.45 -16.53
N MET A 73 -16.77 2.25 -17.67
CA MET A 73 -17.37 2.46 -18.99
C MET A 73 -18.55 1.50 -19.26
N ALA A 74 -18.47 0.26 -18.80
CA ALA A 74 -19.59 -0.69 -18.91
C ALA A 74 -20.81 -0.28 -18.06
N MET A 75 -20.63 0.56 -17.04
CA MET A 75 -21.70 1.17 -16.24
C MET A 75 -22.27 2.45 -16.88
N GLY A 76 -21.77 2.87 -18.04
CA GLY A 76 -22.24 4.04 -18.79
C GLY A 76 -21.56 5.36 -18.42
N PHE A 77 -20.43 5.32 -17.74
CA PHE A 77 -19.66 6.51 -17.39
C PHE A 77 -18.35 6.59 -18.18
N ASP A 78 -17.94 7.80 -18.52
CA ASP A 78 -16.61 8.03 -19.11
C ASP A 78 -15.52 7.83 -18.06
N SER A 79 -14.41 7.25 -18.49
CA SER A 79 -13.24 7.08 -17.63
C SER A 79 -11.94 7.10 -18.42
N ARG A 80 -10.96 7.85 -17.93
CA ARG A 80 -9.56 7.66 -18.32
C ARG A 80 -9.07 6.29 -17.86
N ARG A 81 -7.95 5.85 -18.39
CA ARG A 81 -7.42 4.53 -18.09
C ARG A 81 -7.02 4.40 -16.62
N ILE A 82 -7.56 3.40 -15.94
CA ILE A 82 -7.23 2.99 -14.59
C ILE A 82 -7.22 1.47 -14.57
N GLU A 83 -6.04 0.90 -14.33
CA GLU A 83 -5.86 -0.56 -14.25
C GLU A 83 -4.97 -0.89 -13.06
N ILE A 84 -5.28 -1.96 -12.33
CA ILE A 84 -4.47 -2.42 -11.19
C ILE A 84 -3.92 -3.79 -11.50
N PHE A 85 -2.61 -3.94 -11.42
CA PHE A 85 -1.86 -5.17 -11.60
C PHE A 85 -1.37 -5.67 -10.26
N GLN A 86 -1.49 -6.98 -10.02
CA GLN A 86 -1.11 -7.59 -8.76
C GLN A 86 0.01 -8.60 -9.01
N PHE A 87 1.05 -8.50 -8.20
CA PHE A 87 2.23 -9.35 -8.27
C PHE A 87 2.55 -9.92 -6.90
N CYS A 88 3.06 -11.14 -6.84
CA CYS A 88 3.43 -11.79 -5.59
C CYS A 88 4.57 -12.78 -5.79
N ASP A 89 5.55 -12.77 -4.89
CA ASP A 89 6.46 -13.88 -4.69
C ASP A 89 5.86 -14.82 -3.63
N PRO A 90 5.37 -16.02 -3.98
CA PRO A 90 4.67 -16.88 -3.03
C PRO A 90 5.56 -17.39 -1.90
N LEU A 91 6.88 -17.52 -2.14
CA LEU A 91 7.81 -18.00 -1.11
C LEU A 91 8.08 -16.91 -0.08
N VAL A 92 8.32 -15.68 -0.54
CA VAL A 92 8.47 -14.53 0.34
C VAL A 92 7.16 -14.26 1.10
N ALA A 93 6.02 -14.32 0.40
CA ALA A 93 4.70 -14.15 1.03
C ALA A 93 4.46 -15.16 2.16
N LYS A 94 4.81 -16.45 1.93
CA LYS A 94 4.72 -17.49 2.96
C LYS A 94 5.55 -17.11 4.19
N GLN A 95 6.82 -16.75 3.99
CA GLN A 95 7.72 -16.39 5.09
C GLN A 95 7.21 -15.17 5.87
N MET A 96 6.73 -14.14 5.17
CA MET A 96 6.16 -12.94 5.81
C MET A 96 4.96 -13.29 6.71
N VAL A 97 4.04 -14.15 6.23
CA VAL A 97 2.86 -14.55 7.02
C VAL A 97 3.24 -15.47 8.18
N GLU A 98 4.30 -16.27 8.05
CA GLU A 98 4.84 -17.06 9.17
C GLU A 98 5.48 -16.19 10.26
N GLU A 99 6.07 -15.05 9.89
CA GLU A 99 6.55 -14.04 10.84
C GLU A 99 5.39 -13.33 11.55
N ASP A 100 4.39 -12.85 10.80
CA ASP A 100 3.17 -12.24 11.33
C ASP A 100 2.03 -12.33 10.30
N MET A 101 0.88 -12.88 10.71
CA MET A 101 -0.33 -12.98 9.88
C MET A 101 -0.84 -11.62 9.38
N LEU A 102 -0.52 -10.52 10.06
CA LEU A 102 -0.93 -9.17 9.66
C LEU A 102 -0.40 -8.78 8.27
N PHE A 103 0.72 -9.36 7.83
CA PHE A 103 1.25 -9.10 6.49
C PHE A 103 0.31 -9.53 5.36
N ALA A 104 -0.60 -10.47 5.60
CA ALA A 104 -1.61 -10.88 4.62
C ALA A 104 -2.49 -9.69 4.16
N ALA A 105 -2.68 -8.67 4.98
CA ALA A 105 -3.45 -7.47 4.63
C ALA A 105 -2.77 -6.61 3.54
N TYR A 106 -1.46 -6.74 3.35
CA TYR A 106 -0.66 -5.97 2.38
C TYR A 106 -0.40 -6.75 1.09
N MET A 107 -0.87 -8.00 1.00
CA MET A 107 -0.66 -8.88 -0.15
C MET A 107 -1.92 -9.01 -1.02
N PRO A 108 -1.75 -9.23 -2.31
CA PRO A 108 -0.54 -9.12 -3.12
C PRO A 108 -0.12 -7.66 -3.33
N CYS A 109 1.15 -7.44 -3.71
CA CYS A 109 1.63 -6.12 -4.08
C CYS A 109 0.90 -5.60 -5.32
N ARG A 110 0.64 -4.29 -5.37
CA ARG A 110 -0.14 -3.67 -6.44
C ARG A 110 0.66 -2.55 -7.11
N ILE A 111 0.60 -2.53 -8.43
CA ILE A 111 1.04 -1.41 -9.26
C ILE A 111 -0.19 -0.98 -10.06
N ALA A 112 -0.62 0.26 -9.89
CA ALA A 112 -1.68 0.85 -10.68
C ALA A 112 -1.09 1.59 -11.88
N LEU A 113 -1.69 1.41 -13.05
CA LEU A 113 -1.50 2.27 -14.20
C LEU A 113 -2.66 3.25 -14.25
N VAL A 114 -2.34 4.54 -14.25
CA VAL A 114 -3.32 5.62 -14.25
C VAL A 114 -2.98 6.62 -15.35
N GLU A 115 -3.97 6.99 -16.16
CA GLU A 115 -3.86 8.02 -17.17
C GLU A 115 -4.33 9.36 -16.59
N ASP A 116 -3.49 10.38 -16.69
CA ASP A 116 -3.81 11.75 -16.23
C ASP A 116 -4.70 12.51 -17.23
N LYS A 117 -5.03 13.77 -16.90
CA LYS A 117 -5.86 14.64 -17.74
C LYS A 117 -5.23 15.00 -19.09
N ASP A 118 -3.91 14.88 -19.22
CA ASP A 118 -3.16 15.21 -20.41
C ASP A 118 -2.88 13.97 -21.28
N GLY A 119 -3.42 12.80 -20.90
CA GLY A 119 -3.26 11.51 -21.59
C GLY A 119 -1.95 10.80 -21.28
N ARG A 120 -1.20 11.25 -20.27
CA ARG A 120 0.06 10.62 -19.87
C ARG A 120 -0.21 9.48 -18.89
N GLY A 121 0.45 8.36 -19.12
CA GLY A 121 0.40 7.20 -18.20
C GLY A 121 1.36 7.36 -17.02
N TRP A 122 0.92 6.90 -15.86
CA TRP A 122 1.68 6.88 -14.61
C TRP A 122 1.61 5.51 -13.98
N LEU A 123 2.72 5.05 -13.40
CA LEU A 123 2.76 3.88 -12.55
C LEU A 123 2.77 4.32 -11.09
N VAL A 124 1.84 3.79 -10.32
CA VAL A 124 1.61 4.19 -8.91
C VAL A 124 1.60 2.95 -8.03
N GLN A 125 2.39 2.96 -6.96
CA GLN A 125 2.46 1.88 -5.98
C GLN A 125 2.64 2.42 -4.57
N MET A 126 2.41 1.57 -3.58
CA MET A 126 2.72 1.85 -2.18
C MET A 126 4.23 2.06 -2.00
N ASP A 127 4.63 3.05 -1.24
CA ASP A 127 6.03 3.25 -0.84
C ASP A 127 6.39 2.28 0.30
N LEU A 128 7.09 1.20 -0.02
CA LEU A 128 7.53 0.23 0.97
C LEU A 128 8.66 0.77 1.87
N ASP A 129 9.47 1.73 1.42
CA ASP A 129 10.46 2.37 2.28
C ASP A 129 9.80 3.21 3.36
N TYR A 130 8.70 3.90 3.05
CA TYR A 130 7.89 4.57 4.05
C TYR A 130 7.37 3.58 5.09
N PHE A 131 6.73 2.49 4.64
CA PHE A 131 6.13 1.51 5.54
C PHE A 131 7.16 0.78 6.41
N THR A 132 8.29 0.38 5.85
CA THR A 132 9.37 -0.28 6.62
C THR A 132 10.02 0.65 7.65
N ARG A 133 10.02 1.96 7.39
CA ARG A 133 10.52 2.98 8.32
C ARG A 133 9.60 3.21 9.51
N VAL A 134 8.27 3.22 9.28
CA VAL A 134 7.29 3.54 10.33
C VAL A 134 6.77 2.31 11.07
N ALA A 135 6.82 1.13 10.47
CA ALA A 135 6.37 -0.11 11.08
C ALA A 135 7.43 -0.69 12.05
N LYS A 136 6.95 -1.32 13.12
CA LYS A 136 7.81 -2.09 14.02
C LYS A 136 7.98 -3.50 13.47
N LEU A 137 9.03 -3.72 12.70
CA LEU A 137 9.33 -4.98 12.05
C LEU A 137 10.43 -5.75 12.79
N THR A 138 10.38 -7.09 12.74
CA THR A 138 11.52 -7.93 13.08
C THR A 138 12.64 -7.73 12.04
N PRO A 139 13.91 -8.05 12.36
CA PRO A 139 14.98 -8.00 11.36
C PRO A 139 14.69 -8.85 10.12
N GLU A 140 14.03 -10.00 10.29
CA GLU A 140 13.68 -10.89 9.19
C GLU A 140 12.54 -10.30 8.34
N SER A 141 11.46 -9.80 8.96
CA SER A 141 10.38 -9.12 8.25
C SER A 141 10.89 -7.91 7.47
N GLN A 142 11.84 -7.15 8.03
CA GLN A 142 12.46 -6.01 7.37
C GLN A 142 13.27 -6.45 6.14
N ARG A 143 14.07 -7.51 6.26
CA ARG A 143 14.84 -8.09 5.14
C ARG A 143 13.91 -8.53 4.00
N LEU A 144 12.85 -9.28 4.32
CA LEU A 144 11.86 -9.73 3.35
C LEU A 144 11.13 -8.57 2.67
N ALA A 145 10.76 -7.54 3.44
CA ALA A 145 10.11 -6.34 2.90
C ALA A 145 11.02 -5.58 1.92
N HIS A 146 12.32 -5.47 2.24
CA HIS A 146 13.30 -4.85 1.33
C HIS A 146 13.49 -5.68 0.06
N GLU A 147 13.52 -7.01 0.15
CA GLU A 147 13.58 -7.88 -1.03
C GLU A 147 12.39 -7.63 -1.98
N VAL A 148 11.17 -7.55 -1.44
CA VAL A 148 9.98 -7.25 -2.23
C VAL A 148 10.02 -5.83 -2.81
N ARG A 149 10.46 -4.84 -2.03
CA ARG A 149 10.64 -3.46 -2.48
C ARG A 149 11.56 -3.39 -3.71
N ASP A 150 12.71 -4.06 -3.64
CA ASP A 150 13.69 -4.04 -4.73
C ASP A 150 13.13 -4.66 -6.01
N LYS A 151 12.45 -5.82 -5.88
CA LYS A 151 11.75 -6.45 -7.01
C LYS A 151 10.68 -5.54 -7.63
N LEU A 152 9.89 -4.86 -6.80
CA LEU A 152 8.86 -3.94 -7.29
C LEU A 152 9.47 -2.71 -7.97
N ALA A 153 10.57 -2.18 -7.45
CA ALA A 153 11.29 -1.08 -8.08
C ALA A 153 11.78 -1.45 -9.49
N GLU A 154 12.35 -2.65 -9.66
CA GLU A 154 12.76 -3.15 -10.97
C GLU A 154 11.59 -3.35 -11.93
N ILE A 155 10.44 -3.85 -11.45
CA ILE A 155 9.23 -4.02 -12.26
C ILE A 155 8.71 -2.68 -12.75
N VAL A 156 8.66 -1.68 -11.87
CA VAL A 156 8.23 -0.32 -12.22
C VAL A 156 9.18 0.33 -13.20
N GLU A 157 10.50 0.18 -12.99
CA GLU A 157 11.51 0.76 -13.88
C GLU A 157 11.44 0.16 -15.30
N ALA A 158 11.26 -1.16 -15.40
CA ALA A 158 11.04 -1.82 -16.68
C ALA A 158 9.76 -1.31 -17.37
N GLY A 159 8.68 -1.11 -16.62
CA GLY A 159 7.43 -0.53 -17.16
C GLY A 159 7.59 0.90 -17.62
N ILE A 160 8.33 1.73 -16.88
CA ILE A 160 8.59 3.13 -17.26
C ILE A 160 9.34 3.20 -18.59
N ASN A 161 10.36 2.36 -18.77
CA ASN A 161 11.27 2.41 -19.91
C ASN A 161 10.79 1.58 -21.10
N GLY A 162 9.74 0.76 -20.96
CA GLY A 162 9.26 -0.12 -22.03
C GLY A 162 10.29 -1.20 -22.41
N GLU A 163 10.96 -1.79 -21.42
CA GLU A 163 11.99 -2.82 -21.62
C GLU A 163 11.34 -4.17 -21.96
N LEU A 164 11.10 -4.42 -23.24
CA LEU A 164 10.57 -5.70 -23.79
C LEU A 164 11.69 -6.64 -24.21
#